data_b33f6c61c24908f33f5dd7b31bc538a1
#
_entry.id   b33f6c61c24908f33f5dd7b31bc538a1
#
_cell.length_a   1.000
_cell.length_b   1.000
_cell.length_c   1.000
_cell.angle_alpha   90.00
_cell.angle_beta   90.00
_cell.angle_gamma   90.00
#
_symmetry.space_group_name_H-M   'P 1'
#
loop_
_entity.id
_entity.type
_entity.pdbx_description
1 polymer ?
#
loop_
_entity_poly.entity_id
_entity_poly.type
_entity_poly.pdbx_seq_one_letter_code
_entity_poly.pdbx_strand_id
1 'polypeptide(L)'
;MPSCMRPSEEQSAKQKAIDDWLPITSSRNAKWWYSAFHNVTAMVGAGVLSLPYAMAQLGWGPGVAILILSWIITLYTLWQMVEMHEMVPGKRFDRYHELGQHAFGEKLGLYIVVPQQLIVEVGVCIVYMVTGGKSLHKVHELLCKEPCKEIKLSYFIMIFASVHFVLSHLPNFNAIAGVSLAAAVMSLSYSTIAWSASVRKGVQPDVAYGYKAKTAAGTVFNFFSALGDVAFAYAGHNVVLEIQATIPSTPEKPSKGPMWRGVVVAYIVVALCYFPVALIGYWMFGNKVEDNILLSLEKPTWLIVMANFFVVVHVIGSYQIYAMPVFDMIETLLVKKLNFSPTRLLRFVVRNLYVAFTMFIGITFPFFGGLLGFFGGFAFAPTTYFLPCIIWLAIYKPRKYSLSWCINWICIVLGLCLMILSPIGGLRQIILQSKDYKFYS
;
A
#
# COMPACT_ATOMS: atom_id res chain seq x y z
N MET A 1 21.94 -36.48 -31.65
CA MET A 1 21.14 -35.72 -32.63
C MET A 1 20.30 -34.75 -31.83
N PRO A 2 20.43 -33.43 -31.95
CA PRO A 2 19.49 -32.48 -31.34
C PRO A 2 18.15 -32.65 -32.07
N SER A 3 17.09 -32.90 -31.31
CA SER A 3 15.70 -32.96 -31.84
C SER A 3 15.32 -31.59 -32.37
N CYS A 4 15.10 -31.49 -33.66
CA CYS A 4 14.57 -30.29 -34.32
C CYS A 4 13.11 -30.12 -33.87
N MET A 5 12.87 -29.33 -32.81
CA MET A 5 11.52 -28.96 -32.41
C MET A 5 10.85 -28.14 -33.51
N ARG A 6 9.54 -28.35 -33.73
CA ARG A 6 8.78 -27.54 -34.66
C ARG A 6 8.75 -26.06 -34.18
N PRO A 7 8.72 -25.08 -35.08
CA PRO A 7 8.73 -23.64 -34.69
C PRO A 7 7.68 -23.24 -33.66
N SER A 8 6.52 -23.89 -33.67
CA SER A 8 5.46 -23.67 -32.65
C SER A 8 5.80 -24.23 -31.26
N GLU A 9 6.56 -25.33 -31.21
CA GLU A 9 7.01 -25.96 -29.96
C GLU A 9 8.14 -25.16 -29.32
N GLU A 10 9.05 -24.62 -30.15
CA GLU A 10 10.14 -23.77 -29.70
C GLU A 10 9.64 -22.41 -29.15
N GLN A 11 8.65 -21.81 -29.83
CA GLN A 11 7.99 -20.59 -29.33
C GLN A 11 7.24 -20.84 -28.01
N SER A 12 6.54 -21.95 -27.88
CA SER A 12 5.84 -22.35 -26.65
C SER A 12 6.82 -22.61 -25.50
N ALA A 13 7.94 -23.28 -25.75
CA ALA A 13 8.98 -23.53 -24.76
C ALA A 13 9.64 -22.22 -24.29
N LYS A 14 9.93 -21.31 -25.22
CA LYS A 14 10.47 -19.97 -24.90
C LYS A 14 9.50 -19.16 -24.03
N GLN A 15 8.22 -19.15 -24.39
CA GLN A 15 7.19 -18.44 -23.62
C GLN A 15 7.07 -19.03 -22.22
N LYS A 16 7.05 -20.34 -22.07
CA LYS A 16 7.01 -21.02 -20.77
C LYS A 16 8.24 -20.68 -19.92
N ALA A 17 9.43 -20.68 -20.50
CA ALA A 17 10.65 -20.30 -19.79
C ALA A 17 10.62 -18.84 -19.26
N ILE A 18 10.00 -17.93 -20.02
CA ILE A 18 9.79 -16.53 -19.59
C ILE A 18 8.77 -16.48 -18.44
N ASP A 19 7.65 -17.19 -18.56
CA ASP A 19 6.60 -17.18 -17.53
C ASP A 19 7.06 -17.85 -16.23
N ASP A 20 7.90 -18.88 -16.30
CA ASP A 20 8.56 -19.52 -15.15
C ASP A 20 9.63 -18.63 -14.51
N TRP A 21 10.16 -17.64 -15.24
CA TRP A 21 11.13 -16.68 -14.72
C TRP A 21 10.46 -15.44 -14.11
N LEU A 22 9.32 -14.97 -14.62
CA LEU A 22 8.63 -13.79 -14.14
C LEU A 22 8.09 -13.98 -12.71
N PRO A 23 8.14 -12.93 -11.83
CA PRO A 23 7.82 -13.08 -10.40
C PRO A 23 6.37 -13.46 -10.11
N ILE A 24 5.41 -13.02 -10.92
CA ILE A 24 3.97 -13.25 -10.67
C ILE A 24 3.53 -14.65 -11.09
N THR A 25 4.02 -15.14 -12.22
CA THR A 25 3.55 -16.40 -12.86
C THR A 25 4.33 -17.63 -12.43
N SER A 26 5.51 -17.46 -11.83
CA SER A 26 6.47 -18.55 -11.55
C SER A 26 6.06 -19.53 -10.45
N SER A 27 5.03 -19.22 -9.64
CA SER A 27 4.63 -20.10 -8.54
C SER A 27 3.14 -19.95 -8.20
N ARG A 28 2.41 -21.11 -8.15
CA ARG A 28 0.96 -21.17 -7.90
C ARG A 28 0.64 -22.29 -6.89
N ASN A 29 1.21 -22.21 -5.69
CA ASN A 29 1.03 -23.21 -4.62
C ASN A 29 0.59 -22.62 -3.28
N ALA A 30 0.15 -21.36 -3.26
CA ALA A 30 -0.29 -20.68 -2.05
C ALA A 30 -1.63 -21.24 -1.55
N LYS A 31 -1.78 -21.31 -0.23
CA LYS A 31 -3.02 -21.68 0.45
C LYS A 31 -3.80 -20.41 0.82
N TRP A 32 -5.07 -20.53 1.21
CA TRP A 32 -5.95 -19.42 1.58
C TRP A 32 -5.36 -18.48 2.65
N TRP A 33 -4.60 -19.01 3.61
CA TRP A 33 -3.99 -18.21 4.68
C TRP A 33 -2.79 -17.37 4.21
N TYR A 34 -2.16 -17.73 3.05
CA TYR A 34 -1.20 -16.84 2.39
C TYR A 34 -1.90 -15.56 1.93
N SER A 35 -3.10 -15.68 1.33
CA SER A 35 -3.84 -14.48 0.94
C SER A 35 -4.24 -13.63 2.15
N ALA A 36 -4.55 -14.24 3.30
CA ALA A 36 -4.88 -13.52 4.52
C ALA A 36 -3.71 -12.62 4.97
N PHE A 37 -2.53 -13.19 5.20
CA PHE A 37 -1.41 -12.39 5.71
C PHE A 37 -0.80 -11.46 4.65
N HIS A 38 -0.81 -11.82 3.36
CA HIS A 38 -0.38 -10.90 2.30
C HIS A 38 -1.30 -9.68 2.19
N ASN A 39 -2.61 -9.86 2.27
CA ASN A 39 -3.55 -8.73 2.30
C ASN A 39 -3.40 -7.90 3.58
N VAL A 40 -3.22 -8.51 4.76
CA VAL A 40 -2.92 -7.76 5.99
C VAL A 40 -1.65 -6.92 5.81
N THR A 41 -0.57 -7.52 5.31
CA THR A 41 0.70 -6.82 5.08
C THR A 41 0.58 -5.70 4.05
N ALA A 42 -0.23 -5.90 3.01
CA ALA A 42 -0.47 -4.86 2.00
C ALA A 42 -1.30 -3.69 2.55
N MET A 43 -2.28 -3.95 3.41
CA MET A 43 -3.22 -2.94 3.90
C MET A 43 -2.75 -2.27 5.20
N VAL A 44 -2.38 -3.04 6.23
CA VAL A 44 -2.01 -2.49 7.55
C VAL A 44 -0.55 -2.03 7.53
N GLY A 45 -0.28 -0.96 6.79
CA GLY A 45 1.06 -0.38 6.62
C GLY A 45 1.27 0.90 7.42
N ALA A 46 2.06 1.79 6.86
CA ALA A 46 2.34 3.11 7.44
C ALA A 46 1.05 3.94 7.66
N GLY A 47 0.03 3.72 6.83
CA GLY A 47 -1.22 4.47 6.88
C GLY A 47 -1.98 4.36 8.20
N VAL A 48 -1.95 3.23 8.91
CA VAL A 48 -2.63 3.10 10.21
C VAL A 48 -2.08 4.10 11.26
N LEU A 49 -0.79 4.40 11.19
CA LEU A 49 -0.14 5.30 12.13
C LEU A 49 -0.53 6.77 11.93
N SER A 50 -1.01 7.14 10.73
CA SER A 50 -1.49 8.50 10.42
C SER A 50 -2.98 8.69 10.71
N LEU A 51 -3.76 7.64 10.95
CA LEU A 51 -5.21 7.75 11.13
C LEU A 51 -5.64 8.69 12.28
N PRO A 52 -4.98 8.73 13.46
CA PRO A 52 -5.31 9.73 14.48
C PRO A 52 -5.08 11.16 14.00
N TYR A 53 -4.04 11.39 13.20
CA TYR A 53 -3.77 12.69 12.60
C TYR A 53 -4.85 13.06 11.57
N ALA A 54 -5.26 12.11 10.71
CA ALA A 54 -6.37 12.30 9.80
C ALA A 54 -7.66 12.65 10.56
N MET A 55 -7.97 11.94 11.66
CA MET A 55 -9.11 12.26 12.53
C MET A 55 -9.03 13.69 13.09
N ALA A 56 -7.84 14.17 13.46
CA ALA A 56 -7.64 15.53 13.97
C ALA A 56 -7.92 16.61 12.90
N GLN A 57 -7.73 16.31 11.63
CA GLN A 57 -8.03 17.22 10.52
C GLN A 57 -9.49 17.12 10.05
N LEU A 58 -10.11 15.93 10.15
CA LEU A 58 -11.50 15.68 9.74
C LEU A 58 -12.52 16.06 10.83
N GLY A 59 -12.13 15.96 12.10
CA GLY A 59 -13.03 16.03 13.24
C GLY A 59 -13.80 14.72 13.49
N TRP A 60 -14.49 14.62 14.65
CA TRP A 60 -15.15 13.38 15.08
C TRP A 60 -16.21 12.86 14.09
N GLY A 61 -17.17 13.69 13.72
CA GLY A 61 -18.29 13.28 12.86
C GLY A 61 -17.84 12.82 11.48
N PRO A 62 -17.27 13.72 10.67
CA PRO A 62 -16.75 13.36 9.33
C PRO A 62 -15.67 12.28 9.38
N GLY A 63 -14.75 12.31 10.34
CA GLY A 63 -13.67 11.35 10.45
C GLY A 63 -14.17 9.91 10.66
N VAL A 64 -15.09 9.70 11.61
CA VAL A 64 -15.69 8.38 11.85
C VAL A 64 -16.48 7.91 10.63
N ALA A 65 -17.28 8.80 10.03
CA ALA A 65 -18.05 8.46 8.84
C ALA A 65 -17.14 8.03 7.67
N ILE A 66 -16.07 8.78 7.41
CA ILE A 66 -15.11 8.48 6.33
C ILE A 66 -14.36 7.17 6.59
N LEU A 67 -13.94 6.90 7.84
CA LEU A 67 -13.30 5.63 8.19
C LEU A 67 -14.22 4.43 7.91
N ILE A 68 -15.48 4.49 8.34
CA ILE A 68 -16.44 3.41 8.13
C ILE A 68 -16.77 3.25 6.64
N LEU A 69 -17.07 4.36 5.94
CA LEU A 69 -17.38 4.34 4.51
C LEU A 69 -16.22 3.80 3.69
N SER A 70 -14.98 4.20 3.99
CA SER A 70 -13.80 3.68 3.31
C SER A 70 -13.64 2.18 3.54
N TRP A 71 -13.85 1.69 4.76
CA TRP A 71 -13.80 0.25 5.07
C TRP A 71 -14.84 -0.54 4.25
N ILE A 72 -16.08 -0.05 4.15
CA ILE A 72 -17.15 -0.72 3.40
C ILE A 72 -16.88 -0.67 1.89
N ILE A 73 -16.54 0.51 1.34
CA ILE A 73 -16.31 0.71 -0.08
C ILE A 73 -15.13 -0.15 -0.55
N THR A 74 -14.03 -0.13 0.18
CA THR A 74 -12.83 -0.86 -0.21
C THR A 74 -13.01 -2.38 -0.09
N LEU A 75 -13.77 -2.88 0.88
CA LEU A 75 -14.16 -4.29 0.93
C LEU A 75 -15.00 -4.69 -0.30
N TYR A 76 -15.93 -3.84 -0.70
CA TYR A 76 -16.80 -4.07 -1.85
C TYR A 76 -16.00 -4.08 -3.17
N THR A 77 -15.14 -3.10 -3.38
CA THR A 77 -14.33 -3.00 -4.60
C THR A 77 -13.26 -4.12 -4.68
N LEU A 78 -12.72 -4.54 -3.55
CA LEU A 78 -11.81 -5.67 -3.50
C LEU A 78 -12.52 -6.99 -3.81
N TRP A 79 -13.74 -7.19 -3.29
CA TRP A 79 -14.60 -8.32 -3.67
C TRP A 79 -14.82 -8.37 -5.19
N GLN A 80 -15.10 -7.23 -5.83
CA GLN A 80 -15.25 -7.17 -7.28
C GLN A 80 -14.00 -7.65 -8.00
N MET A 81 -12.82 -7.23 -7.58
CA MET A 81 -11.56 -7.68 -8.18
C MET A 81 -11.36 -9.17 -8.05
N VAL A 82 -11.63 -9.74 -6.87
CA VAL A 82 -11.52 -11.20 -6.62
C VAL A 82 -12.47 -11.98 -7.53
N GLU A 83 -13.71 -11.52 -7.72
CA GLU A 83 -14.69 -12.16 -8.61
C GLU A 83 -14.28 -12.05 -10.09
N MET A 84 -13.71 -10.92 -10.49
CA MET A 84 -13.32 -10.68 -11.88
C MET A 84 -12.04 -11.42 -12.29
N HIS A 85 -11.22 -11.88 -11.37
CA HIS A 85 -9.93 -12.53 -11.65
C HIS A 85 -10.03 -13.76 -12.56
N GLU A 86 -11.07 -14.58 -12.40
CA GLU A 86 -11.30 -15.84 -13.15
C GLU A 86 -12.68 -15.87 -13.82
N MET A 87 -13.26 -14.71 -14.14
CA MET A 87 -14.61 -14.64 -14.70
C MET A 87 -14.73 -15.20 -16.11
N VAL A 88 -13.63 -15.28 -16.86
CA VAL A 88 -13.58 -15.90 -18.20
C VAL A 88 -13.07 -17.34 -18.08
N PRO A 89 -13.84 -18.34 -18.50
CA PRO A 89 -13.41 -19.74 -18.44
C PRO A 89 -12.05 -19.96 -19.12
N GLY A 90 -11.13 -20.59 -18.40
CA GLY A 90 -9.78 -20.90 -18.90
C GLY A 90 -8.81 -19.72 -18.94
N LYS A 91 -9.22 -18.53 -18.48
CA LYS A 91 -8.36 -17.34 -18.41
C LYS A 91 -8.29 -16.78 -16.99
N ARG A 92 -7.09 -16.40 -16.57
CA ARG A 92 -6.84 -15.71 -15.31
C ARG A 92 -6.30 -14.33 -15.60
N PHE A 93 -6.80 -13.33 -14.90
CA PHE A 93 -6.30 -11.95 -14.95
C PHE A 93 -5.37 -11.72 -13.75
N ASP A 94 -4.16 -12.24 -13.86
CA ASP A 94 -3.18 -12.26 -12.77
C ASP A 94 -2.57 -10.87 -12.47
N ARG A 95 -2.82 -9.90 -13.37
CA ARG A 95 -2.34 -8.51 -13.24
C ARG A 95 -3.48 -7.52 -13.43
N TYR A 96 -3.43 -6.43 -12.72
CA TYR A 96 -4.51 -5.43 -12.78
C TYR A 96 -4.71 -4.88 -14.21
N HIS A 97 -3.63 -4.63 -14.94
CA HIS A 97 -3.76 -4.14 -16.31
C HIS A 97 -4.37 -5.16 -17.27
N GLU A 98 -4.19 -6.46 -17.05
CA GLU A 98 -4.83 -7.51 -17.87
C GLU A 98 -6.36 -7.46 -17.73
N LEU A 99 -6.85 -7.21 -16.50
CA LEU A 99 -8.27 -6.99 -16.23
C LEU A 99 -8.77 -5.70 -16.91
N GLY A 100 -8.01 -4.61 -16.82
CA GLY A 100 -8.31 -3.35 -17.50
C GLY A 100 -8.34 -3.49 -19.02
N GLN A 101 -7.40 -4.23 -19.62
CA GLN A 101 -7.37 -4.51 -21.05
C GLN A 101 -8.60 -5.32 -21.51
N HIS A 102 -9.05 -6.27 -20.68
CA HIS A 102 -10.27 -7.00 -20.97
C HIS A 102 -11.51 -6.10 -20.96
N ALA A 103 -11.59 -5.12 -20.05
CA ALA A 103 -12.73 -4.22 -19.91
C ALA A 103 -12.80 -3.13 -20.99
N PHE A 104 -11.64 -2.55 -21.37
CA PHE A 104 -11.56 -1.34 -22.20
C PHE A 104 -10.82 -1.55 -23.52
N GLY A 105 -10.34 -2.76 -23.80
CA GLY A 105 -9.49 -3.08 -24.94
C GLY A 105 -7.99 -2.89 -24.63
N GLU A 106 -7.14 -3.53 -25.46
CA GLU A 106 -5.72 -3.72 -25.19
C GLU A 106 -4.94 -2.43 -24.89
N LYS A 107 -5.15 -1.38 -25.70
CA LYS A 107 -4.41 -0.12 -25.55
C LYS A 107 -4.96 0.74 -24.42
N LEU A 108 -6.27 0.97 -24.42
CA LEU A 108 -6.90 1.88 -23.46
C LEU A 108 -6.80 1.34 -22.03
N GLY A 109 -7.04 0.02 -21.83
CA GLY A 109 -6.90 -0.62 -20.53
C GLY A 109 -5.49 -0.50 -19.96
N LEU A 110 -4.46 -0.66 -20.83
CA LEU A 110 -3.06 -0.48 -20.43
C LEU A 110 -2.77 0.97 -19.99
N TYR A 111 -3.18 1.95 -20.78
CA TYR A 111 -2.92 3.37 -20.49
C TYR A 111 -3.69 3.92 -19.28
N ILE A 112 -4.83 3.33 -18.95
CA ILE A 112 -5.59 3.71 -17.75
C ILE A 112 -4.98 3.08 -16.50
N VAL A 113 -4.68 1.78 -16.53
CA VAL A 113 -4.34 1.02 -15.31
C VAL A 113 -2.85 1.15 -14.95
N VAL A 114 -1.94 0.95 -15.89
CA VAL A 114 -0.50 0.87 -15.59
C VAL A 114 0.06 2.14 -14.96
N PRO A 115 -0.22 3.36 -15.45
CA PRO A 115 0.31 4.56 -14.80
C PRO A 115 -0.18 4.71 -13.36
N GLN A 116 -1.47 4.44 -13.10
CA GLN A 116 -2.05 4.53 -11.77
C GLN A 116 -1.45 3.49 -10.82
N GLN A 117 -1.33 2.25 -11.26
CA GLN A 117 -0.73 1.17 -10.48
C GLN A 117 0.75 1.45 -10.17
N LEU A 118 1.53 1.89 -11.15
CA LEU A 118 2.94 2.25 -10.94
C LEU A 118 3.10 3.40 -9.95
N ILE A 119 2.28 4.46 -10.05
CA ILE A 119 2.36 5.59 -9.11
C ILE A 119 2.04 5.12 -7.69
N VAL A 120 1.05 4.24 -7.51
CA VAL A 120 0.77 3.63 -6.20
C VAL A 120 1.97 2.87 -5.68
N GLU A 121 2.46 1.90 -6.44
CA GLU A 121 3.48 0.95 -5.98
C GLU A 121 4.81 1.64 -5.70
N VAL A 122 5.22 2.55 -6.58
CA VAL A 122 6.43 3.38 -6.38
C VAL A 122 6.23 4.35 -5.21
N GLY A 123 5.07 5.01 -5.13
CA GLY A 123 4.74 5.94 -4.05
C GLY A 123 4.74 5.27 -2.68
N VAL A 124 4.16 4.09 -2.57
CA VAL A 124 4.20 3.28 -1.33
C VAL A 124 5.63 2.90 -0.95
N CYS A 125 6.43 2.47 -1.91
CA CYS A 125 7.83 2.14 -1.66
C CYS A 125 8.63 3.35 -1.15
N ILE A 126 8.37 4.55 -1.68
CA ILE A 126 8.96 5.80 -1.19
C ILE A 126 8.50 6.10 0.25
N VAL A 127 7.19 6.01 0.52
CA VAL A 127 6.64 6.20 1.89
C VAL A 127 7.26 5.21 2.86
N TYR A 128 7.50 3.96 2.46
CA TYR A 128 8.13 2.96 3.34
C TYR A 128 9.61 3.25 3.60
N MET A 129 10.35 3.81 2.63
CA MET A 129 11.72 4.29 2.88
C MET A 129 11.72 5.39 3.96
N VAL A 130 10.79 6.34 3.88
CA VAL A 130 10.64 7.41 4.88
C VAL A 130 10.19 6.86 6.23
N THR A 131 9.19 5.97 6.25
CA THR A 131 8.66 5.38 7.49
C THR A 131 9.69 4.56 8.22
N GLY A 132 10.41 3.69 7.51
CA GLY A 132 11.47 2.87 8.09
C GLY A 132 12.62 3.72 8.66
N GLY A 133 13.03 4.74 7.91
CA GLY A 133 14.04 5.70 8.36
C GLY A 133 13.61 6.48 9.61
N LYS A 134 12.40 7.04 9.61
CA LYS A 134 11.84 7.78 10.77
C LYS A 134 11.67 6.88 12.01
N SER A 135 11.25 5.63 11.83
CA SER A 135 11.14 4.69 12.95
C SER A 135 12.49 4.33 13.55
N LEU A 136 13.52 4.10 12.72
CA LEU A 136 14.90 3.89 13.21
C LEU A 136 15.46 5.15 13.88
N HIS A 137 15.21 6.33 13.33
CA HIS A 137 15.61 7.59 13.94
C HIS A 137 14.94 7.80 15.31
N LYS A 138 13.63 7.51 15.44
CA LYS A 138 12.92 7.56 16.72
C LYS A 138 13.47 6.57 17.75
N VAL A 139 13.86 5.38 17.34
CA VAL A 139 14.57 4.42 18.22
C VAL A 139 15.87 5.01 18.74
N HIS A 140 16.67 5.63 17.86
CA HIS A 140 17.90 6.31 18.26
C HIS A 140 17.64 7.42 19.26
N GLU A 141 16.68 8.32 19.00
CA GLU A 141 16.31 9.41 19.93
C GLU A 141 15.92 8.89 21.33
N LEU A 142 15.13 7.81 21.39
CA LEU A 142 14.66 7.25 22.66
C LEU A 142 15.73 6.52 23.46
N LEU A 143 16.75 5.96 22.81
CA LEU A 143 17.82 5.19 23.46
C LEU A 143 19.08 6.01 23.74
N CYS A 144 19.31 7.05 22.97
CA CYS A 144 20.49 7.87 23.07
C CYS A 144 20.37 8.86 24.26
N LYS A 145 21.24 8.69 25.26
CA LYS A 145 21.33 9.57 26.43
C LYS A 145 22.44 10.60 26.21
N GLU A 146 22.28 11.80 26.79
CA GLU A 146 23.32 12.83 26.70
C GLU A 146 24.67 12.36 27.30
N PRO A 147 25.81 12.71 26.67
CA PRO A 147 25.95 13.44 25.41
C PRO A 147 25.76 12.54 24.18
N CYS A 148 24.69 12.77 23.43
CA CYS A 148 24.37 11.99 22.24
C CYS A 148 24.67 12.78 20.97
N LYS A 149 25.33 12.16 19.99
CA LYS A 149 25.55 12.75 18.68
C LYS A 149 24.27 12.63 17.85
N GLU A 150 23.73 13.75 17.42
CA GLU A 150 22.63 13.78 16.48
C GLU A 150 23.03 13.14 15.14
N ILE A 151 22.26 12.16 14.69
CA ILE A 151 22.44 11.49 13.39
C ILE A 151 21.30 11.90 12.48
N LYS A 152 21.66 12.35 11.27
CA LYS A 152 20.67 12.81 10.28
C LYS A 152 19.74 11.68 9.84
N LEU A 153 18.47 12.03 9.60
CA LEU A 153 17.44 11.09 9.11
C LEU A 153 17.85 10.36 7.82
N SER A 154 18.58 11.03 6.94
CA SER A 154 19.07 10.43 5.70
C SER A 154 19.91 9.17 5.90
N TYR A 155 20.73 9.10 6.95
CA TYR A 155 21.49 7.88 7.26
C TYR A 155 20.59 6.73 7.70
N PHE A 156 19.53 6.99 8.47
CA PHE A 156 18.58 5.96 8.86
C PHE A 156 17.77 5.44 7.66
N ILE A 157 17.45 6.29 6.70
CA ILE A 157 16.82 5.87 5.42
C ILE A 157 17.80 4.99 4.63
N MET A 158 19.08 5.33 4.55
CA MET A 158 20.10 4.49 3.89
C MET A 158 20.29 3.15 4.59
N ILE A 159 20.32 3.10 5.92
CA ILE A 159 20.39 1.86 6.70
C ILE A 159 19.16 1.00 6.40
N PHE A 160 17.97 1.57 6.40
CA PHE A 160 16.74 0.87 6.03
C PHE A 160 16.79 0.34 4.60
N ALA A 161 17.22 1.17 3.64
CA ALA A 161 17.33 0.79 2.23
C ALA A 161 18.34 -0.35 1.99
N SER A 162 19.41 -0.46 2.79
CA SER A 162 20.42 -1.52 2.64
C SER A 162 19.82 -2.92 2.70
N VAL A 163 18.78 -3.14 3.50
CA VAL A 163 18.06 -4.40 3.60
C VAL A 163 17.32 -4.73 2.28
N HIS A 164 16.81 -3.72 1.59
CA HIS A 164 16.07 -3.90 0.34
C HIS A 164 16.97 -4.23 -0.84
N PHE A 165 18.25 -3.78 -0.84
CA PHE A 165 19.22 -4.22 -1.83
C PHE A 165 19.49 -5.74 -1.79
N VAL A 166 19.20 -6.39 -0.66
CA VAL A 166 19.28 -7.85 -0.51
C VAL A 166 17.94 -8.52 -0.78
N LEU A 167 16.86 -8.08 -0.11
CA LEU A 167 15.55 -8.75 -0.16
C LEU A 167 14.86 -8.62 -1.52
N SER A 168 15.13 -7.57 -2.28
CA SER A 168 14.57 -7.40 -3.63
C SER A 168 15.03 -8.44 -4.63
N HIS A 169 16.03 -9.28 -4.29
CA HIS A 169 16.46 -10.40 -5.13
C HIS A 169 15.63 -11.69 -4.93
N LEU A 170 14.69 -11.71 -3.99
CA LEU A 170 13.76 -12.83 -3.84
C LEU A 170 12.95 -13.02 -5.13
N PRO A 171 12.83 -14.27 -5.64
CA PRO A 171 12.39 -14.50 -7.01
C PRO A 171 10.91 -14.21 -7.26
N ASN A 172 10.04 -14.43 -6.28
CA ASN A 172 8.58 -14.37 -6.45
C ASN A 172 7.84 -14.17 -5.12
N PHE A 173 6.51 -14.02 -5.18
CA PHE A 173 5.65 -13.84 -4.00
C PHE A 173 5.77 -14.96 -2.96
N ASN A 174 5.94 -16.21 -3.39
CA ASN A 174 6.09 -17.31 -2.42
C ASN A 174 7.40 -17.23 -1.63
N ALA A 175 8.45 -16.72 -2.26
CA ALA A 175 9.74 -16.52 -1.58
C ALA A 175 9.68 -15.43 -0.49
N ILE A 176 8.78 -14.44 -0.64
CA ILE A 176 8.58 -13.40 0.39
C ILE A 176 7.54 -13.77 1.44
N ALA A 177 6.92 -14.97 1.36
CA ALA A 177 5.83 -15.36 2.25
C ALA A 177 6.20 -15.30 3.75
N GLY A 178 7.40 -15.75 4.13
CA GLY A 178 7.88 -15.68 5.51
C GLY A 178 8.06 -14.26 6.01
N VAL A 179 8.61 -13.37 5.18
CA VAL A 179 8.80 -11.95 5.49
C VAL A 179 7.45 -11.25 5.61
N SER A 180 6.51 -11.57 4.71
CA SER A 180 5.16 -11.04 4.74
C SER A 180 4.37 -11.51 5.96
N LEU A 181 4.50 -12.78 6.35
CA LEU A 181 3.87 -13.27 7.58
C LEU A 181 4.41 -12.53 8.82
N ALA A 182 5.72 -12.36 8.92
CA ALA A 182 6.33 -11.58 9.99
C ALA A 182 5.80 -10.14 9.97
N ALA A 183 5.70 -9.50 8.81
CA ALA A 183 5.16 -8.17 8.65
C ALA A 183 3.70 -8.06 9.12
N ALA A 184 2.85 -9.05 8.80
CA ALA A 184 1.45 -9.09 9.25
C ALA A 184 1.34 -9.19 10.78
N VAL A 185 2.17 -10.03 11.43
CA VAL A 185 2.23 -10.13 12.89
C VAL A 185 2.72 -8.83 13.51
N MET A 186 3.75 -8.21 12.94
CA MET A 186 4.27 -6.94 13.42
C MET A 186 3.25 -5.82 13.30
N SER A 187 2.46 -5.78 12.21
CA SER A 187 1.44 -4.74 12.03
C SER A 187 0.35 -4.79 13.10
N LEU A 188 -0.12 -5.98 13.46
CA LEU A 188 -1.06 -6.16 14.55
C LEU A 188 -0.42 -5.74 15.89
N SER A 189 0.85 -6.09 16.10
CA SER A 189 1.59 -5.80 17.33
C SER A 189 1.80 -4.30 17.54
N TYR A 190 2.38 -3.57 16.56
CA TYR A 190 2.60 -2.14 16.73
C TYR A 190 1.30 -1.33 16.77
N SER A 191 0.25 -1.76 16.04
CA SER A 191 -1.07 -1.13 16.14
C SER A 191 -1.66 -1.29 17.55
N THR A 192 -1.55 -2.49 18.13
CA THR A 192 -2.00 -2.77 19.51
C THR A 192 -1.21 -1.93 20.51
N ILE A 193 0.11 -1.82 20.35
CA ILE A 193 0.93 -0.98 21.21
C ILE A 193 0.54 0.50 21.05
N ALA A 194 0.31 0.98 19.84
CA ALA A 194 -0.03 2.38 19.58
C ALA A 194 -1.30 2.81 20.34
N TRP A 195 -2.41 2.07 20.21
CA TRP A 195 -3.63 2.45 20.94
C TRP A 195 -3.55 2.17 22.43
N SER A 196 -2.95 1.05 22.88
CA SER A 196 -2.85 0.74 24.32
C SER A 196 -1.91 1.68 25.08
N ALA A 197 -0.78 2.06 24.48
CA ALA A 197 0.11 3.08 25.04
C ALA A 197 -0.54 4.46 25.06
N SER A 198 -1.39 4.78 24.08
CA SER A 198 -2.19 6.01 24.06
C SER A 198 -3.16 6.06 25.25
N VAL A 199 -3.90 4.94 25.49
CA VAL A 199 -4.78 4.82 26.69
C VAL A 199 -3.98 5.02 27.97
N ARG A 200 -2.82 4.37 28.09
CA ARG A 200 -1.97 4.48 29.28
C ARG A 200 -1.45 5.91 29.50
N LYS A 201 -1.14 6.64 28.42
CA LYS A 201 -0.71 8.04 28.52
C LYS A 201 -1.87 8.94 28.98
N GLY A 202 -3.10 8.58 28.66
CA GLY A 202 -4.31 9.30 29.01
C GLY A 202 -4.56 10.53 28.14
N VAL A 203 -5.73 11.15 28.37
CA VAL A 203 -6.12 12.40 27.70
C VAL A 203 -5.16 13.52 28.13
N GLN A 204 -4.60 14.21 27.14
CA GLN A 204 -3.64 15.28 27.44
C GLN A 204 -4.35 16.47 28.10
N PRO A 205 -3.72 17.18 29.07
CA PRO A 205 -4.39 18.23 29.88
C PRO A 205 -5.02 19.36 29.05
N ASP A 206 -4.38 19.72 27.92
CA ASP A 206 -4.84 20.80 27.03
C ASP A 206 -5.34 20.23 25.68
N VAL A 207 -5.99 19.06 25.70
CA VAL A 207 -6.53 18.46 24.50
C VAL A 207 -7.62 19.32 23.88
N ALA A 208 -7.55 19.53 22.57
CA ALA A 208 -8.59 20.23 21.81
C ALA A 208 -8.98 19.38 20.60
N TYR A 209 -10.27 19.34 20.29
CA TYR A 209 -10.83 18.56 19.18
C TYR A 209 -11.35 19.42 18.02
N GLY A 210 -11.07 20.73 18.07
CA GLY A 210 -11.37 21.64 16.97
C GLY A 210 -10.34 21.53 15.83
N TYR A 211 -10.52 22.29 14.77
CA TYR A 211 -9.58 22.29 13.67
C TYR A 211 -8.24 22.94 14.05
N LYS A 212 -7.13 22.29 13.69
CA LYS A 212 -5.75 22.75 13.99
C LYS A 212 -5.37 24.01 13.21
N ALA A 213 -5.93 24.22 12.02
CA ALA A 213 -5.59 25.34 11.17
C ALA A 213 -6.17 26.66 11.68
N LYS A 214 -5.36 27.73 11.61
CA LYS A 214 -5.75 29.08 12.04
C LYS A 214 -6.65 29.83 11.04
N THR A 215 -6.76 29.33 9.80
CA THR A 215 -7.51 29.96 8.71
C THR A 215 -8.51 28.97 8.13
N ALA A 216 -9.68 29.47 7.65
CA ALA A 216 -10.68 28.65 7.00
C ALA A 216 -10.11 27.88 5.77
N ALA A 217 -9.31 28.57 4.95
CA ALA A 217 -8.64 27.92 3.82
C ALA A 217 -7.69 26.80 4.29
N GLY A 218 -6.91 27.02 5.35
CA GLY A 218 -6.05 26.00 5.95
C GLY A 218 -6.84 24.78 6.42
N THR A 219 -8.00 24.98 7.07
CA THR A 219 -8.88 23.89 7.50
C THR A 219 -9.37 23.06 6.31
N VAL A 220 -9.84 23.70 5.24
CA VAL A 220 -10.33 23.02 4.03
C VAL A 220 -9.20 22.19 3.38
N PHE A 221 -8.03 22.75 3.19
CA PHE A 221 -6.91 22.00 2.59
C PHE A 221 -6.40 20.86 3.47
N ASN A 222 -6.38 21.05 4.79
CA ASN A 222 -6.04 19.97 5.72
C ASN A 222 -7.09 18.85 5.69
N PHE A 223 -8.37 19.20 5.64
CA PHE A 223 -9.44 18.23 5.45
C PHE A 223 -9.25 17.42 4.16
N PHE A 224 -8.91 18.07 3.05
CA PHE A 224 -8.64 17.38 1.78
C PHE A 224 -7.41 16.44 1.89
N SER A 225 -6.34 16.87 2.52
CA SER A 225 -5.17 16.00 2.77
C SER A 225 -5.56 14.77 3.58
N ALA A 226 -6.32 14.95 4.65
CA ALA A 226 -6.75 13.88 5.53
C ALA A 226 -7.66 12.84 4.86
N LEU A 227 -8.46 13.24 3.87
CA LEU A 227 -9.18 12.29 3.01
C LEU A 227 -8.22 11.34 2.31
N GLY A 228 -7.08 11.84 1.84
CA GLY A 228 -6.03 11.03 1.23
C GLY A 228 -5.30 10.14 2.23
N ASP A 229 -5.04 10.62 3.44
CA ASP A 229 -4.43 9.80 4.50
C ASP A 229 -5.29 8.56 4.78
N VAL A 230 -6.63 8.73 4.86
CA VAL A 230 -7.57 7.61 5.01
C VAL A 230 -7.57 6.72 3.78
N ALA A 231 -7.62 7.31 2.56
CA ALA A 231 -7.60 6.52 1.33
C ALA A 231 -6.31 5.70 1.18
N PHE A 232 -5.17 6.27 1.57
CA PHE A 232 -3.89 5.57 1.62
C PHE A 232 -3.91 4.40 2.61
N ALA A 233 -4.49 4.60 3.79
CA ALA A 233 -4.55 3.56 4.81
C ALA A 233 -5.31 2.31 4.33
N TYR A 234 -6.43 2.47 3.59
CA TYR A 234 -7.23 1.37 3.07
C TYR A 234 -6.74 0.79 1.73
N ALA A 235 -5.53 1.10 1.32
CA ALA A 235 -4.90 0.57 0.11
C ALA A 235 -4.65 -0.94 0.19
N GLY A 236 -4.51 -1.58 -0.97
CA GLY A 236 -4.24 -3.02 -1.07
C GLY A 236 -4.68 -3.61 -2.42
N HIS A 237 -5.55 -2.91 -3.15
CA HIS A 237 -6.13 -3.38 -4.41
C HIS A 237 -5.10 -3.59 -5.52
N ASN A 238 -4.01 -2.83 -5.49
CA ASN A 238 -2.98 -2.86 -6.52
C ASN A 238 -2.18 -4.16 -6.57
N VAL A 239 -2.24 -4.95 -5.51
CA VAL A 239 -1.52 -6.23 -5.38
C VAL A 239 -2.46 -7.43 -5.19
N VAL A 240 -3.79 -7.21 -5.18
CA VAL A 240 -4.76 -8.26 -4.85
C VAL A 240 -4.82 -9.36 -5.92
N LEU A 241 -4.75 -9.00 -7.20
CA LEU A 241 -4.79 -9.97 -8.30
C LEU A 241 -3.48 -10.77 -8.35
N GLU A 242 -2.36 -10.13 -8.10
CA GLU A 242 -1.04 -10.75 -8.00
C GLU A 242 -0.96 -11.72 -6.80
N ILE A 243 -1.58 -11.37 -5.66
CA ILE A 243 -1.72 -12.30 -4.54
C ILE A 243 -2.62 -13.49 -4.94
N GLN A 244 -3.75 -13.24 -5.59
CA GLN A 244 -4.66 -14.30 -6.04
C GLN A 244 -4.00 -15.20 -7.09
N ALA A 245 -3.12 -14.66 -7.93
CA ALA A 245 -2.35 -15.41 -8.93
C ALA A 245 -1.51 -16.53 -8.31
N THR A 246 -1.07 -16.37 -7.06
CA THR A 246 -0.27 -17.40 -6.36
C THR A 246 -1.10 -18.61 -5.91
N ILE A 247 -2.43 -18.50 -5.86
CA ILE A 247 -3.32 -19.58 -5.43
C ILE A 247 -3.59 -20.53 -6.61
N PRO A 248 -3.42 -21.85 -6.42
CA PRO A 248 -3.80 -22.81 -7.46
C PRO A 248 -5.30 -22.74 -7.76
N SER A 249 -5.65 -22.91 -9.03
CA SER A 249 -7.03 -22.88 -9.49
C SER A 249 -7.28 -23.96 -10.54
N THR A 250 -8.44 -24.60 -10.43
CA THR A 250 -9.01 -25.51 -11.43
C THR A 250 -10.48 -25.15 -11.65
N PRO A 251 -11.11 -25.59 -12.75
CA PRO A 251 -12.53 -25.35 -12.97
C PRO A 251 -13.42 -25.79 -11.79
N GLU A 252 -13.05 -26.89 -11.13
CA GLU A 252 -13.80 -27.44 -9.98
C GLU A 252 -13.50 -26.73 -8.66
N LYS A 253 -12.30 -26.13 -8.56
CA LYS A 253 -11.83 -25.43 -7.35
C LYS A 253 -11.18 -24.08 -7.73
N PRO A 254 -11.99 -23.08 -8.05
CA PRO A 254 -11.47 -21.76 -8.45
C PRO A 254 -10.80 -21.04 -7.27
N SER A 255 -9.79 -20.20 -7.58
CA SER A 255 -9.00 -19.48 -6.58
C SER A 255 -9.79 -18.45 -5.79
N LYS A 256 -10.93 -17.98 -6.30
CA LYS A 256 -11.76 -16.95 -5.66
C LYS A 256 -12.22 -17.32 -4.24
N GLY A 257 -12.59 -18.58 -4.00
CA GLY A 257 -13.03 -19.02 -2.69
C GLY A 257 -11.94 -18.93 -1.61
N PRO A 258 -10.78 -19.55 -1.80
CA PRO A 258 -9.62 -19.38 -0.92
C PRO A 258 -9.19 -17.92 -0.78
N MET A 259 -9.16 -17.14 -1.86
CA MET A 259 -8.79 -15.73 -1.83
C MET A 259 -9.77 -14.93 -0.97
N TRP A 260 -11.08 -15.09 -1.19
CA TRP A 260 -12.09 -14.37 -0.43
C TRP A 260 -12.06 -14.67 1.08
N ARG A 261 -11.82 -15.93 1.49
CA ARG A 261 -11.62 -16.27 2.91
C ARG A 261 -10.45 -15.47 3.51
N GLY A 262 -9.34 -15.39 2.79
CA GLY A 262 -8.20 -14.60 3.23
C GLY A 262 -8.50 -13.10 3.34
N VAL A 263 -9.24 -12.56 2.38
CA VAL A 263 -9.68 -11.14 2.38
C VAL A 263 -10.57 -10.85 3.58
N VAL A 264 -11.55 -11.69 3.89
CA VAL A 264 -12.43 -11.48 5.05
C VAL A 264 -11.62 -11.44 6.35
N VAL A 265 -10.69 -12.38 6.54
CA VAL A 265 -9.81 -12.38 7.71
C VAL A 265 -8.95 -11.11 7.75
N ALA A 266 -8.38 -10.71 6.62
CA ALA A 266 -7.59 -9.48 6.54
C ALA A 266 -8.41 -8.23 6.91
N TYR A 267 -9.64 -8.10 6.43
CA TYR A 267 -10.51 -6.95 6.76
C TYR A 267 -10.95 -6.90 8.22
N ILE A 268 -11.11 -8.06 8.88
CA ILE A 268 -11.32 -8.12 10.33
C ILE A 268 -10.07 -7.58 11.06
N VAL A 269 -8.86 -8.03 10.67
CA VAL A 269 -7.61 -7.55 11.26
C VAL A 269 -7.41 -6.06 11.00
N VAL A 270 -7.72 -5.58 9.79
CA VAL A 270 -7.70 -4.15 9.44
C VAL A 270 -8.61 -3.36 10.38
N ALA A 271 -9.85 -3.80 10.60
CA ALA A 271 -10.77 -3.13 11.52
C ALA A 271 -10.23 -3.08 12.95
N LEU A 272 -9.67 -4.21 13.46
CA LEU A 272 -9.08 -4.30 14.80
C LEU A 272 -7.82 -3.43 14.97
N CYS A 273 -7.11 -3.12 13.88
CA CYS A 273 -5.97 -2.20 13.91
C CYS A 273 -6.43 -0.73 13.77
N TYR A 274 -7.25 -0.44 12.76
CA TYR A 274 -7.54 0.94 12.34
C TYR A 274 -8.46 1.69 13.28
N PHE A 275 -9.62 1.09 13.64
CA PHE A 275 -10.58 1.79 14.50
C PHE A 275 -10.01 2.13 15.88
N PRO A 276 -9.37 1.20 16.62
CA PRO A 276 -8.79 1.55 17.91
C PRO A 276 -7.67 2.59 17.80
N VAL A 277 -6.76 2.46 16.83
CA VAL A 277 -5.66 3.42 16.64
C VAL A 277 -6.21 4.81 16.31
N ALA A 278 -7.12 4.92 15.34
CA ALA A 278 -7.70 6.18 14.89
C ALA A 278 -8.49 6.88 16.01
N LEU A 279 -9.43 6.17 16.62
CA LEU A 279 -10.37 6.75 17.58
C LEU A 279 -9.72 7.05 18.93
N ILE A 280 -8.96 6.09 19.46
CA ILE A 280 -8.28 6.25 20.76
C ILE A 280 -7.13 7.26 20.63
N GLY A 281 -6.34 7.18 19.55
CA GLY A 281 -5.26 8.11 19.31
C GLY A 281 -5.77 9.56 19.23
N TYR A 282 -6.83 9.80 18.46
CA TYR A 282 -7.43 11.13 18.40
C TYR A 282 -8.07 11.55 19.73
N TRP A 283 -8.71 10.63 20.45
CA TRP A 283 -9.28 10.93 21.77
C TRP A 283 -8.21 11.35 22.78
N MET A 284 -7.05 10.67 22.81
CA MET A 284 -6.00 10.96 23.78
C MET A 284 -5.22 12.25 23.48
N PHE A 285 -4.93 12.52 22.20
CA PHE A 285 -4.03 13.60 21.78
C PHE A 285 -4.74 14.79 21.13
N GLY A 286 -5.98 14.60 20.61
CA GLY A 286 -6.69 15.65 19.89
C GLY A 286 -5.85 16.24 18.75
N ASN A 287 -5.85 17.55 18.63
CA ASN A 287 -5.11 18.31 17.61
C ASN A 287 -3.58 18.32 17.79
N LYS A 288 -3.06 17.80 18.90
CA LYS A 288 -1.63 17.73 19.19
C LYS A 288 -0.98 16.45 18.66
N VAL A 289 -1.77 15.52 18.11
CA VAL A 289 -1.23 14.29 17.53
C VAL A 289 -0.30 14.60 16.34
N GLU A 290 0.84 13.92 16.31
CA GLU A 290 1.79 14.00 15.20
C GLU A 290 1.27 13.21 13.97
N ASP A 291 1.87 13.42 12.81
CA ASP A 291 1.52 12.73 11.56
C ASP A 291 1.71 11.20 11.63
N ASN A 292 2.54 10.74 12.56
CA ASN A 292 2.68 9.36 12.98
C ASN A 292 2.48 9.27 14.50
N ILE A 293 1.46 8.55 14.96
CA ILE A 293 1.11 8.47 16.39
C ILE A 293 2.26 7.97 17.28
N LEU A 294 3.16 7.11 16.77
CA LEU A 294 4.30 6.63 17.57
C LEU A 294 5.30 7.74 17.88
N LEU A 295 5.32 8.84 17.11
CA LEU A 295 6.12 10.03 17.41
C LEU A 295 5.54 10.80 18.61
N SER A 296 4.23 10.73 18.84
CA SER A 296 3.55 11.32 19.99
C SER A 296 3.75 10.53 21.29
N LEU A 297 4.33 9.33 21.22
CA LEU A 297 4.52 8.41 22.35
C LEU A 297 6.01 8.29 22.71
N GLU A 298 6.31 8.30 24.03
CA GLU A 298 7.68 8.18 24.55
C GLU A 298 7.81 7.13 25.66
N LYS A 299 6.75 6.92 26.42
CA LYS A 299 6.76 6.05 27.61
C LYS A 299 5.69 4.95 27.52
N PRO A 300 5.98 3.75 28.01
CA PRO A 300 7.30 3.30 28.50
C PRO A 300 8.30 3.15 27.34
N THR A 301 9.49 3.69 27.51
CA THR A 301 10.49 3.81 26.43
C THR A 301 10.76 2.49 25.71
N TRP A 302 10.96 1.39 26.46
CA TRP A 302 11.23 0.07 25.86
C TRP A 302 10.11 -0.40 24.94
N LEU A 303 8.83 -0.13 25.28
CA LEU A 303 7.68 -0.53 24.51
C LEU A 303 7.58 0.28 23.21
N ILE A 304 7.84 1.58 23.26
CA ILE A 304 7.81 2.44 22.08
C ILE A 304 9.00 2.14 21.14
N VAL A 305 10.17 1.86 21.70
CA VAL A 305 11.32 1.35 20.93
C VAL A 305 10.94 0.05 20.20
N MET A 306 10.35 -0.91 20.91
CA MET A 306 9.89 -2.17 20.32
C MET A 306 8.84 -1.94 19.24
N ALA A 307 7.86 -1.05 19.45
CA ALA A 307 6.85 -0.72 18.44
C ALA A 307 7.48 -0.15 17.16
N ASN A 308 8.46 0.74 17.28
CA ASN A 308 9.18 1.28 16.12
C ASN A 308 9.98 0.21 15.38
N PHE A 309 10.62 -0.74 16.08
CA PHE A 309 11.23 -1.89 15.43
C PHE A 309 10.22 -2.79 14.72
N PHE A 310 9.03 -2.99 15.29
CA PHE A 310 7.96 -3.73 14.63
C PHE A 310 7.49 -3.03 13.35
N VAL A 311 7.40 -1.70 13.37
CA VAL A 311 7.14 -0.92 12.14
C VAL A 311 8.24 -1.16 11.11
N VAL A 312 9.52 -1.12 11.49
CA VAL A 312 10.64 -1.37 10.57
C VAL A 312 10.51 -2.76 9.92
N VAL A 313 10.29 -3.81 10.72
CA VAL A 313 10.12 -5.19 10.19
C VAL A 313 8.90 -5.27 9.27
N HIS A 314 7.79 -4.63 9.65
CA HIS A 314 6.58 -4.60 8.83
C HIS A 314 6.82 -3.92 7.47
N VAL A 315 7.38 -2.70 7.46
CA VAL A 315 7.57 -1.95 6.21
C VAL A 315 8.66 -2.59 5.31
N ILE A 316 9.57 -3.39 5.85
CA ILE A 316 10.46 -4.25 5.07
C ILE A 316 9.65 -5.27 4.25
N GLY A 317 8.70 -5.97 4.88
CA GLY A 317 7.86 -6.95 4.19
C GLY A 317 6.90 -6.31 3.20
N SER A 318 6.22 -5.23 3.60
CA SER A 318 5.29 -4.49 2.75
C SER A 318 5.97 -3.89 1.52
N TYR A 319 7.18 -3.36 1.66
CA TYR A 319 7.97 -2.88 0.52
C TYR A 319 8.12 -3.95 -0.56
N GLN A 320 8.45 -5.19 -0.16
CA GLN A 320 8.63 -6.28 -1.13
C GLN A 320 7.32 -6.66 -1.82
N ILE A 321 6.18 -6.58 -1.14
CA ILE A 321 4.86 -6.85 -1.75
C ILE A 321 4.55 -5.82 -2.83
N TYR A 322 4.77 -4.53 -2.58
CA TYR A 322 4.50 -3.46 -3.55
C TYR A 322 5.59 -3.31 -4.62
N ALA A 323 6.82 -3.68 -4.34
CA ALA A 323 7.90 -3.66 -5.33
C ALA A 323 7.78 -4.82 -6.36
N MET A 324 7.21 -5.96 -5.95
CA MET A 324 7.17 -7.17 -6.80
C MET A 324 6.38 -6.97 -8.10
N PRO A 325 5.19 -6.34 -8.14
CA PRO A 325 4.51 -6.04 -9.39
C PRO A 325 5.29 -5.06 -10.27
N VAL A 326 5.98 -4.07 -9.69
CA VAL A 326 6.84 -3.16 -10.46
C VAL A 326 7.98 -3.92 -11.12
N PHE A 327 8.62 -4.83 -10.38
CA PHE A 327 9.64 -5.72 -10.95
C PHE A 327 9.08 -6.55 -12.09
N ASP A 328 7.89 -7.14 -11.93
CA ASP A 328 7.23 -7.92 -12.97
C ASP A 328 6.94 -7.08 -14.22
N MET A 329 6.44 -5.85 -14.06
CA MET A 329 6.17 -4.95 -15.19
C MET A 329 7.45 -4.57 -15.94
N ILE A 330 8.51 -4.19 -15.23
CA ILE A 330 9.79 -3.81 -15.84
C ILE A 330 10.44 -5.03 -16.49
N GLU A 331 10.52 -6.15 -15.78
CA GLU A 331 11.10 -7.40 -16.28
C GLU A 331 10.33 -7.93 -17.50
N THR A 332 8.99 -7.83 -17.50
CA THR A 332 8.14 -8.18 -18.65
C THR A 332 8.41 -7.29 -19.86
N LEU A 333 8.52 -5.97 -19.66
CA LEU A 333 8.83 -5.01 -20.72
C LEU A 333 10.20 -5.33 -21.35
N LEU A 334 11.22 -5.54 -20.52
CA LEU A 334 12.58 -5.84 -21.00
C LEU A 334 12.66 -7.15 -21.76
N VAL A 335 12.06 -8.22 -21.22
CA VAL A 335 12.21 -9.57 -21.81
C VAL A 335 11.23 -9.81 -22.95
N LYS A 336 9.94 -9.41 -22.83
CA LYS A 336 8.93 -9.70 -23.87
C LYS A 336 8.90 -8.66 -24.99
N LYS A 337 9.15 -7.38 -24.71
CA LYS A 337 9.09 -6.31 -25.74
C LYS A 337 10.44 -5.89 -26.26
N LEU A 338 11.45 -5.77 -25.40
CA LEU A 338 12.80 -5.36 -25.78
C LEU A 338 13.75 -6.53 -26.05
N ASN A 339 13.26 -7.79 -25.91
CA ASN A 339 13.99 -9.02 -26.20
C ASN A 339 15.33 -9.19 -25.43
N PHE A 340 15.45 -8.64 -24.23
CA PHE A 340 16.58 -8.96 -23.37
C PHE A 340 16.49 -10.41 -22.89
N SER A 341 17.64 -11.04 -22.72
CA SER A 341 17.70 -12.41 -22.16
C SER A 341 17.30 -12.39 -20.67
N PRO A 342 16.43 -13.33 -20.20
CA PRO A 342 16.01 -13.43 -18.81
C PRO A 342 17.14 -13.96 -17.92
N THR A 343 18.05 -13.10 -17.50
CA THR A 343 19.25 -13.42 -16.72
C THR A 343 19.17 -12.92 -15.29
N ARG A 344 19.94 -13.56 -14.38
CA ARG A 344 20.10 -13.08 -13.01
C ARG A 344 20.73 -11.69 -12.93
N LEU A 345 21.63 -11.36 -13.86
CA LEU A 345 22.27 -10.04 -13.95
C LEU A 345 21.25 -8.95 -14.31
N LEU A 346 20.37 -9.20 -15.30
CA LEU A 346 19.30 -8.26 -15.65
C LEU A 346 18.43 -7.94 -14.43
N ARG A 347 17.99 -8.97 -13.73
CA ARG A 347 17.20 -8.83 -12.48
C ARG A 347 17.96 -8.06 -11.41
N PHE A 348 19.25 -8.36 -11.21
CA PHE A 348 20.09 -7.67 -10.24
C PHE A 348 20.16 -6.17 -10.53
N VAL A 349 20.49 -5.78 -11.75
CA VAL A 349 20.62 -4.37 -12.12
C VAL A 349 19.29 -3.62 -11.99
N VAL A 350 18.21 -4.17 -12.55
CA VAL A 350 16.88 -3.53 -12.54
C VAL A 350 16.38 -3.26 -11.13
N ARG A 351 16.44 -4.28 -10.27
CA ARG A 351 15.90 -4.17 -8.92
C ARG A 351 16.73 -3.27 -8.02
N ASN A 352 18.05 -3.29 -8.16
CA ASN A 352 18.92 -2.37 -7.41
C ASN A 352 18.75 -0.92 -7.85
N LEU A 353 18.56 -0.65 -9.15
CA LEU A 353 18.25 0.69 -9.63
C LEU A 353 16.92 1.20 -9.07
N TYR A 354 15.90 0.33 -8.99
CA TYR A 354 14.63 0.68 -8.39
C TYR A 354 14.74 1.01 -6.89
N VAL A 355 15.45 0.18 -6.12
CA VAL A 355 15.70 0.43 -4.69
C VAL A 355 16.47 1.75 -4.50
N ALA A 356 17.53 1.98 -5.28
CA ALA A 356 18.30 3.23 -5.24
C ALA A 356 17.42 4.44 -5.57
N PHE A 357 16.54 4.33 -6.56
CA PHE A 357 15.59 5.40 -6.94
C PHE A 357 14.62 5.72 -5.79
N THR A 358 13.94 4.72 -5.21
CA THR A 358 12.99 4.94 -4.11
C THR A 358 13.67 5.46 -2.84
N MET A 359 14.89 5.01 -2.55
CA MET A 359 15.73 5.55 -1.48
C MET A 359 16.06 7.02 -1.72
N PHE A 360 16.54 7.37 -2.91
CA PHE A 360 16.90 8.75 -3.27
C PHE A 360 15.72 9.71 -3.11
N ILE A 361 14.54 9.33 -3.62
CA ILE A 361 13.32 10.15 -3.47
C ILE A 361 12.90 10.25 -2.00
N GLY A 362 12.98 9.16 -1.23
CA GLY A 362 12.66 9.16 0.20
C GLY A 362 13.57 10.06 1.03
N ILE A 363 14.88 10.13 0.70
CA ILE A 363 15.83 11.04 1.34
C ILE A 363 15.54 12.50 0.94
N THR A 364 15.16 12.74 -0.32
CA THR A 364 14.90 14.08 -0.82
C THR A 364 13.61 14.68 -0.28
N PHE A 365 12.56 13.86 -0.13
CA PHE A 365 11.21 14.29 0.30
C PHE A 365 10.69 13.49 1.49
N PRO A 366 11.24 13.62 2.70
CA PRO A 366 10.85 12.82 3.87
C PRO A 366 9.56 13.32 4.57
N PHE A 367 8.59 13.81 3.79
CA PHE A 367 7.36 14.44 4.28
C PHE A 367 6.22 13.41 4.43
N PHE A 368 6.23 12.65 5.51
CA PHE A 368 5.34 11.50 5.71
C PHE A 368 3.86 11.85 5.49
N GLY A 369 3.29 12.78 6.25
CA GLY A 369 1.86 13.12 6.14
C GLY A 369 1.49 13.70 4.78
N GLY A 370 2.33 14.58 4.21
CA GLY A 370 2.09 15.16 2.88
C GLY A 370 2.10 14.11 1.78
N LEU A 371 3.01 13.13 1.85
CA LEU A 371 3.09 12.01 0.90
C LEU A 371 1.85 11.11 0.98
N LEU A 372 1.39 10.77 2.18
CA LEU A 372 0.18 9.96 2.35
C LEU A 372 -1.04 10.66 1.75
N GLY A 373 -1.26 11.93 2.10
CA GLY A 373 -2.36 12.72 1.59
C GLY A 373 -2.34 12.86 0.07
N PHE A 374 -1.17 13.09 -0.52
CA PHE A 374 -1.02 13.21 -1.97
C PHE A 374 -1.27 11.88 -2.70
N PHE A 375 -0.53 10.82 -2.36
CA PHE A 375 -0.65 9.54 -3.03
C PHE A 375 -2.01 8.87 -2.78
N GLY A 376 -2.59 9.04 -1.58
CA GLY A 376 -3.90 8.50 -1.24
C GLY A 376 -5.00 9.01 -2.16
N GLY A 377 -5.00 10.30 -2.49
CA GLY A 377 -5.95 10.85 -3.46
C GLY A 377 -5.57 10.58 -4.90
N PHE A 378 -4.32 10.89 -5.29
CA PHE A 378 -3.90 10.87 -6.67
C PHE A 378 -3.85 9.47 -7.30
N ALA A 379 -3.42 8.47 -6.55
CA ALA A 379 -3.17 7.14 -7.07
C ALA A 379 -4.04 6.04 -6.43
N PHE A 380 -4.26 6.09 -5.11
CA PHE A 380 -5.09 5.08 -4.46
C PHE A 380 -6.59 5.27 -4.67
N ALA A 381 -7.07 6.51 -4.73
CA ALA A 381 -8.49 6.74 -4.99
C ALA A 381 -8.93 6.12 -6.34
N PRO A 382 -8.21 6.31 -7.47
CA PRO A 382 -8.54 5.61 -8.71
C PRO A 382 -8.52 4.09 -8.56
N THR A 383 -7.42 3.53 -8.14
CA THR A 383 -7.19 2.08 -8.21
C THR A 383 -8.00 1.29 -7.18
N THR A 384 -8.39 1.92 -6.08
CA THR A 384 -9.07 1.28 -4.94
C THR A 384 -10.56 1.57 -4.92
N TYR A 385 -11.01 2.82 -5.14
CA TYR A 385 -12.39 3.21 -4.91
C TYR A 385 -13.27 3.18 -6.16
N PHE A 386 -12.76 3.50 -7.35
CA PHE A 386 -13.65 3.62 -8.50
C PHE A 386 -13.27 2.83 -9.76
N LEU A 387 -12.00 2.56 -10.02
CA LEU A 387 -11.61 1.80 -11.21
C LEU A 387 -12.17 0.36 -11.20
N PRO A 388 -12.19 -0.38 -10.07
CA PRO A 388 -12.88 -1.66 -10.01
C PRO A 388 -14.37 -1.55 -10.34
N CYS A 389 -15.03 -0.46 -9.91
CA CYS A 389 -16.44 -0.21 -10.21
C CYS A 389 -16.68 0.10 -11.69
N ILE A 390 -15.81 0.88 -12.33
CA ILE A 390 -15.90 1.17 -13.78
C ILE A 390 -15.69 -0.12 -14.57
N ILE A 391 -14.69 -0.92 -14.22
CA ILE A 391 -14.42 -2.22 -14.84
C ILE A 391 -15.64 -3.14 -14.69
N TRP A 392 -16.21 -3.21 -13.47
CA TRP A 392 -17.42 -4.00 -13.20
C TRP A 392 -18.60 -3.58 -14.09
N LEU A 393 -18.86 -2.27 -14.18
CA LEU A 393 -19.93 -1.73 -15.03
C LEU A 393 -19.68 -2.02 -16.53
N ALA A 394 -18.43 -1.97 -16.99
CA ALA A 394 -18.08 -2.24 -18.38
C ALA A 394 -18.29 -3.72 -18.75
N ILE A 395 -17.98 -4.63 -17.83
CA ILE A 395 -18.02 -6.08 -18.06
C ILE A 395 -19.42 -6.65 -17.84
N TYR A 396 -20.00 -6.44 -16.65
CA TYR A 396 -21.27 -7.07 -16.24
C TYR A 396 -22.51 -6.30 -16.71
N LYS A 397 -22.38 -5.03 -17.06
CA LYS A 397 -23.46 -4.15 -17.58
C LYS A 397 -24.76 -4.30 -16.80
N PRO A 398 -24.77 -4.12 -15.46
CA PRO A 398 -25.96 -4.30 -14.66
C PRO A 398 -27.09 -3.39 -15.15
N ARG A 399 -28.35 -3.83 -14.95
CA ARG A 399 -29.54 -3.06 -15.35
C ARG A 399 -29.47 -1.66 -14.70
N LYS A 400 -29.76 -0.62 -15.50
CA LYS A 400 -29.85 0.78 -15.01
C LYS A 400 -30.74 0.87 -13.78
N TYR A 401 -30.32 1.64 -12.79
CA TYR A 401 -31.01 1.84 -11.49
C TYR A 401 -31.15 0.57 -10.64
N SER A 402 -30.52 -0.53 -10.98
CA SER A 402 -30.38 -1.66 -10.04
C SER A 402 -29.45 -1.30 -8.88
N LEU A 403 -29.57 -2.02 -7.77
CA LEU A 403 -28.73 -1.79 -6.59
C LEU A 403 -27.24 -1.83 -6.95
N SER A 404 -26.82 -2.82 -7.73
CA SER A 404 -25.42 -2.92 -8.20
C SER A 404 -25.01 -1.69 -9.02
N TRP A 405 -25.88 -1.23 -9.94
CA TRP A 405 -25.60 -0.03 -10.73
C TRP A 405 -25.45 1.22 -9.85
N CYS A 406 -26.39 1.43 -8.91
CA CYS A 406 -26.35 2.59 -8.00
C CYS A 406 -25.12 2.59 -7.10
N ILE A 407 -24.78 1.46 -6.47
CA ILE A 407 -23.61 1.36 -5.59
C ILE A 407 -22.32 1.67 -6.37
N ASN A 408 -22.15 1.11 -7.57
CA ASN A 408 -20.98 1.40 -8.39
C ASN A 408 -20.84 2.88 -8.73
N TRP A 409 -21.94 3.55 -9.12
CA TRP A 409 -21.92 4.98 -9.40
C TRP A 409 -21.64 5.84 -8.17
N ILE A 410 -22.15 5.47 -6.99
CA ILE A 410 -21.83 6.14 -5.73
C ILE A 410 -20.32 6.03 -5.45
N CYS A 411 -19.74 4.83 -5.56
CA CYS A 411 -18.30 4.63 -5.37
C CYS A 411 -17.47 5.43 -6.39
N ILE A 412 -17.91 5.49 -7.67
CA ILE A 412 -17.23 6.27 -8.71
C ILE A 412 -17.23 7.76 -8.36
N VAL A 413 -18.38 8.32 -7.99
CA VAL A 413 -18.50 9.76 -7.66
C VAL A 413 -17.65 10.10 -6.44
N LEU A 414 -17.73 9.31 -5.37
CA LEU A 414 -16.92 9.51 -4.17
C LEU A 414 -15.42 9.38 -4.45
N GLY A 415 -15.03 8.36 -5.21
CA GLY A 415 -13.64 8.16 -5.60
C GLY A 415 -13.08 9.27 -6.49
N LEU A 416 -13.89 9.81 -7.42
CA LEU A 416 -13.50 10.97 -8.24
C LEU A 416 -13.34 12.23 -7.38
N CYS A 417 -14.22 12.47 -6.42
CA CYS A 417 -14.07 13.57 -5.46
C CYS A 417 -12.76 13.43 -4.67
N LEU A 418 -12.43 12.23 -4.18
CA LEU A 418 -11.17 11.96 -3.50
C LEU A 418 -9.96 12.24 -4.41
N MET A 419 -9.99 11.76 -5.66
CA MET A 419 -8.91 11.94 -6.64
C MET A 419 -8.64 13.41 -6.98
N ILE A 420 -9.66 14.27 -6.95
CA ILE A 420 -9.52 15.68 -7.25
C ILE A 420 -9.10 16.48 -6.03
N LEU A 421 -9.77 16.29 -4.89
CA LEU A 421 -9.61 17.15 -3.71
C LEU A 421 -8.36 16.81 -2.90
N SER A 422 -8.09 15.54 -2.67
CA SER A 422 -7.04 15.12 -1.76
C SER A 422 -5.63 15.46 -2.23
N PRO A 423 -5.25 15.30 -3.52
CA PRO A 423 -3.91 15.69 -3.98
C PRO A 423 -3.62 17.18 -3.80
N ILE A 424 -4.64 18.03 -3.92
CA ILE A 424 -4.51 19.48 -3.71
C ILE A 424 -4.12 19.76 -2.25
N GLY A 425 -4.77 19.08 -1.29
CA GLY A 425 -4.44 19.17 0.12
C GLY A 425 -3.05 18.62 0.45
N GLY A 426 -2.74 17.41 -0.04
CA GLY A 426 -1.45 16.75 0.18
C GLY A 426 -0.28 17.52 -0.43
N LEU A 427 -0.41 18.03 -1.66
CA LEU A 427 0.62 18.85 -2.31
C LEU A 427 0.88 20.14 -1.53
N ARG A 428 -0.19 20.81 -1.07
CA ARG A 428 -0.03 21.99 -0.20
C ARG A 428 0.72 21.65 1.08
N GLN A 429 0.46 20.51 1.71
CA GLN A 429 1.18 20.06 2.90
C GLN A 429 2.69 19.86 2.59
N ILE A 430 3.01 19.17 1.49
CA ILE A 430 4.41 18.98 1.04
C ILE A 430 5.10 20.33 0.82
N ILE A 431 4.46 21.28 0.12
CA ILE A 431 5.02 22.61 -0.13
C ILE A 431 5.25 23.40 1.19
N LEU A 432 4.34 23.30 2.16
CA LEU A 432 4.51 23.96 3.45
C LEU A 432 5.66 23.35 4.26
N GLN A 433 5.74 22.02 4.31
CA GLN A 433 6.80 21.31 5.02
C GLN A 433 8.18 21.53 4.37
N SER A 434 8.24 21.67 3.03
CA SER A 434 9.50 21.90 2.31
C SER A 434 10.12 23.28 2.55
N LYS A 435 9.35 24.27 3.02
CA LYS A 435 9.87 25.63 3.30
C LYS A 435 10.84 25.65 4.48
N ASP A 436 10.59 24.80 5.48
CA ASP A 436 11.39 24.72 6.71
C ASP A 436 12.42 23.58 6.64
N TYR A 437 12.37 22.77 5.57
CA TYR A 437 13.25 21.62 5.39
C TYR A 437 14.56 22.00 4.72
N LYS A 438 15.65 21.66 5.39
CA LYS A 438 16.99 21.76 4.79
C LYS A 438 17.31 20.43 4.12
N PHE A 439 17.35 20.42 2.78
CA PHE A 439 17.66 19.21 2.01
C PHE A 439 18.96 18.57 2.50
N TYR A 440 18.90 17.27 2.76
CA TYR A 440 20.02 16.43 3.20
C TYR A 440 20.65 16.85 4.56
N SER A 441 19.92 17.60 5.39
CA SER A 441 20.37 17.97 6.76
C SER A 441 20.18 16.83 7.76
#